data_fcbe0d13921d0e294a6a6e5c9b175dc8
#
_entry.id   fcbe0d13921d0e294a6a6e5c9b175dc8
#
_cell.length_a   1.000
_cell.length_b   1.000
_cell.length_c   1.000
_cell.angle_alpha   90.00
_cell.angle_beta   90.00
_cell.angle_gamma   90.00
#
_symmetry.space_group_name_H-M   'P 1'
#
loop_
_entity.id
_entity.type
_entity.pdbx_description
1 polymer ?
#
loop_
_entity_poly.entity_id
_entity_poly.type
_entity_poly.pdbx_seq_one_letter_code
_entity_poly.pdbx_strand_id
1 'polypeptide(L)'
;SLLLCVVVIAVNAWLPAPRLVLVAGTAALGIALPALILGMLLQIAGFLGWLQLQPLRSDAARAAGVRVPGIERLFSEQRKLRALGLHSVAGIALLCCAVWPHWIGTGAAGLLMALAYGDTSLALWRLDQQIDRFSAELRFAHSRVHQEVIA
;
A
#
# COMPACT_ATOMS: atom_id res chain seq x y z
N SER A 1 -1.66 7.85 16.34
CA SER A 1 -1.56 6.86 17.45
C SER A 1 -2.15 7.38 18.76
N LEU A 2 -1.94 8.65 19.15
CA LEU A 2 -2.50 9.25 20.37
C LEU A 2 -4.04 9.26 20.38
N LEU A 3 -4.67 9.56 19.26
CA LEU A 3 -6.13 9.58 19.11
C LEU A 3 -6.72 8.18 19.30
N LEU A 4 -6.06 7.14 18.84
CA LEU A 4 -6.47 5.75 19.04
C LEU A 4 -6.39 5.36 20.53
N CYS A 5 -5.34 5.76 21.23
CA CYS A 5 -5.21 5.53 22.67
C CYS A 5 -6.30 6.24 23.49
N VAL A 6 -6.62 7.49 23.13
CA VAL A 6 -7.69 8.25 23.78
C VAL A 6 -9.06 7.59 23.53
N VAL A 7 -9.32 7.14 22.31
CA VAL A 7 -10.58 6.41 21.98
C VAL A 7 -10.65 5.10 22.76
N VAL A 8 -9.55 4.33 22.83
CA VAL A 8 -9.52 3.06 23.59
C VAL A 8 -9.74 3.31 25.08
N ILE A 9 -9.15 4.36 25.67
CA ILE A 9 -9.34 4.73 27.07
C ILE A 9 -10.79 5.18 27.34
N ALA A 10 -11.36 5.99 26.45
CA ALA A 10 -12.75 6.45 26.57
C ALA A 10 -13.75 5.29 26.46
N VAL A 11 -13.52 4.36 25.55
CA VAL A 11 -14.33 3.14 25.38
C VAL A 11 -14.16 2.21 26.59
N ASN A 12 -12.98 2.21 27.24
CA ASN A 12 -12.67 1.44 28.44
C ASN A 12 -13.57 1.78 29.63
N ALA A 13 -14.00 3.04 29.74
CA ALA A 13 -14.85 3.49 30.83
C ALA A 13 -16.32 3.00 30.71
N TRP A 14 -16.73 2.53 29.54
CA TRP A 14 -18.14 2.23 29.23
C TRP A 14 -18.44 0.77 28.91
N LEU A 15 -17.44 -0.07 28.69
CA LEU A 15 -17.65 -1.47 28.29
C LEU A 15 -17.24 -2.46 29.39
N PRO A 16 -17.99 -3.55 29.59
CA PRO A 16 -17.59 -4.62 30.50
C PRO A 16 -16.29 -5.28 30.03
N ALA A 17 -15.45 -5.67 30.96
CA ALA A 17 -14.07 -6.15 30.75
C ALA A 17 -13.84 -7.13 29.57
N PRO A 18 -14.69 -8.15 29.31
CA PRO A 18 -14.45 -9.07 28.19
C PRO A 18 -14.65 -8.42 26.81
N ARG A 19 -15.57 -7.46 26.68
CA ARG A 19 -15.77 -6.72 25.42
C ARG A 19 -14.62 -5.77 25.11
N LEU A 20 -13.99 -5.28 26.14
CA LEU A 20 -12.85 -4.38 26.06
C LEU A 20 -11.63 -5.06 25.44
N VAL A 21 -11.34 -6.28 25.87
CA VAL A 21 -10.26 -7.09 25.29
C VAL A 21 -10.54 -7.37 23.81
N LEU A 22 -11.79 -7.63 23.44
CA LEU A 22 -12.19 -7.84 22.04
C LEU A 22 -11.96 -6.57 21.20
N VAL A 23 -12.44 -5.41 21.69
CA VAL A 23 -12.29 -4.12 20.98
C VAL A 23 -10.81 -3.72 20.88
N ALA A 24 -10.03 -3.87 21.96
CA ALA A 24 -8.60 -3.58 21.96
C ALA A 24 -7.84 -4.52 21.01
N GLY A 25 -8.14 -5.82 21.02
CA GLY A 25 -7.58 -6.80 20.11
C GLY A 25 -7.92 -6.48 18.65
N THR A 26 -9.17 -6.14 18.36
CA THR A 26 -9.62 -5.74 17.02
C THR A 26 -8.94 -4.45 16.56
N ALA A 27 -8.78 -3.46 17.45
CA ALA A 27 -8.09 -2.21 17.13
C ALA A 27 -6.60 -2.45 16.85
N ALA A 28 -5.93 -3.26 17.67
CA ALA A 28 -4.51 -3.54 17.51
C ALA A 28 -4.22 -4.42 16.28
N LEU A 29 -4.90 -5.55 16.15
CA LEU A 29 -4.64 -6.54 15.10
C LEU A 29 -5.38 -6.24 13.80
N GLY A 30 -6.59 -5.66 13.89
CA GLY A 30 -7.42 -5.38 12.71
C GLY A 30 -7.13 -4.03 12.05
N ILE A 31 -6.61 -3.05 12.80
CA ILE A 31 -6.39 -1.69 12.28
C ILE A 31 -4.92 -1.28 12.39
N ALA A 32 -4.36 -1.26 13.60
CA ALA A 32 -3.05 -0.66 13.82
C ALA A 32 -1.94 -1.45 13.12
N LEU A 33 -1.92 -2.76 13.25
CA LEU A 33 -0.91 -3.61 12.62
C LEU A 33 -1.00 -3.60 11.09
N PRO A 34 -2.17 -3.81 10.45
CA PRO A 34 -2.30 -3.70 9.01
C PRO A 34 -1.96 -2.31 8.47
N ALA A 35 -2.37 -1.23 9.15
CA ALA A 35 -2.06 0.13 8.72
C ALA A 35 -0.55 0.41 8.74
N LEU A 36 0.16 -0.09 9.75
CA LEU A 36 1.60 0.04 9.87
C LEU A 36 2.32 -0.75 8.76
N ILE A 37 1.95 -2.02 8.58
CA ILE A 37 2.53 -2.88 7.54
C ILE A 37 2.24 -2.29 6.16
N LEU A 38 1.01 -1.87 5.89
CA LEU A 38 0.62 -1.29 4.62
C LEU A 38 1.37 0.01 4.33
N GLY A 39 1.48 0.91 5.33
CA GLY A 39 2.22 2.16 5.19
C GLY A 39 3.69 1.92 4.84
N MET A 40 4.35 0.99 5.54
CA MET A 40 5.73 0.59 5.24
C MET A 40 5.84 -0.07 3.87
N LEU A 41 4.95 -1.01 3.54
CA LEU A 41 4.97 -1.74 2.28
C LEU A 41 4.84 -0.80 1.08
N LEU A 42 3.89 0.13 1.11
CA LEU A 42 3.68 1.09 0.03
C LEU A 42 4.87 2.06 -0.16
N GLN A 43 5.53 2.41 0.93
CA GLN A 43 6.71 3.26 0.89
C GLN A 43 7.93 2.51 0.36
N ILE A 44 8.16 1.29 0.84
CA ILE A 44 9.29 0.45 0.45
C ILE A 44 9.13 -0.05 -0.99
N ALA A 45 7.94 -0.46 -1.41
CA ALA A 45 7.71 -0.96 -2.77
C ALA A 45 8.03 0.08 -3.84
N GLY A 46 7.62 1.34 -3.63
CA GLY A 46 7.98 2.44 -4.54
C GLY A 46 9.48 2.69 -4.60
N PHE A 47 10.16 2.63 -3.47
CA PHE A 47 11.61 2.81 -3.38
C PHE A 47 12.40 1.65 -4.00
N LEU A 48 12.01 0.39 -3.73
CA LEU A 48 12.64 -0.78 -4.33
C LEU A 48 12.47 -0.81 -5.85
N GLY A 49 11.27 -0.48 -6.35
CA GLY A 49 11.02 -0.35 -7.79
C GLY A 49 11.93 0.70 -8.44
N TRP A 50 12.12 1.84 -7.78
CA TRP A 50 13.05 2.86 -8.25
C TRP A 50 14.52 2.38 -8.23
N LEU A 51 14.94 1.67 -7.16
CA LEU A 51 16.28 1.10 -7.06
C LEU A 51 16.57 0.08 -8.16
N GLN A 52 15.61 -0.74 -8.55
CA GLN A 52 15.76 -1.72 -9.63
C GLN A 52 16.00 -1.05 -10.98
N LEU A 53 15.47 0.14 -11.21
CA LEU A 53 15.65 0.90 -12.43
C LEU A 53 16.98 1.69 -12.48
N GLN A 54 17.62 1.94 -11.34
CA GLN A 54 18.87 2.72 -11.25
C GLN A 54 20.05 2.11 -12.05
N PRO A 55 20.32 0.79 -11.95
CA PRO A 55 21.43 0.18 -12.71
C PRO A 55 21.25 0.28 -14.23
N LEU A 56 19.99 0.39 -14.71
CA LEU A 56 19.66 0.53 -16.12
C LEU A 56 19.82 1.98 -16.64
N ARG A 57 20.14 2.91 -15.74
CA ARG A 57 20.40 4.32 -16.06
C ARG A 57 21.79 4.50 -16.64
N SER A 58 22.00 3.98 -17.83
CA SER A 58 23.24 4.14 -18.58
C SER A 58 23.29 5.49 -19.31
N ASP A 59 24.49 5.93 -19.70
CA ASP A 59 24.65 7.11 -20.52
C ASP A 59 23.99 6.94 -21.90
N ALA A 60 23.94 5.69 -22.40
CA ALA A 60 23.22 5.31 -23.59
C ALA A 60 21.70 5.56 -23.50
N ALA A 61 21.07 5.21 -22.37
CA ALA A 61 19.65 5.48 -22.14
C ALA A 61 19.38 6.99 -22.06
N ARG A 62 20.28 7.77 -21.48
CA ARG A 62 20.21 9.24 -21.47
C ARG A 62 20.32 9.84 -22.85
N ALA A 63 21.26 9.36 -23.67
CA ALA A 63 21.43 9.80 -25.05
C ALA A 63 20.19 9.50 -25.91
N ALA A 64 19.50 8.38 -25.67
CA ALA A 64 18.25 8.02 -26.31
C ALA A 64 17.01 8.80 -25.78
N GLY A 65 17.20 9.74 -24.83
CA GLY A 65 16.10 10.54 -24.26
C GLY A 65 15.20 9.79 -23.28
N VAL A 66 15.50 8.54 -22.92
CA VAL A 66 14.74 7.75 -21.98
C VAL A 66 15.09 8.16 -20.55
N ARG A 67 14.13 8.72 -19.83
CA ARG A 67 14.29 9.16 -18.43
C ARG A 67 13.70 8.14 -17.48
N VAL A 68 14.48 7.72 -16.48
CA VAL A 68 13.96 6.91 -15.38
C VAL A 68 12.92 7.75 -14.62
N PRO A 69 11.69 7.25 -14.47
CA PRO A 69 10.64 7.97 -13.75
C PRO A 69 11.02 8.16 -12.28
N GLY A 70 10.65 9.31 -11.71
CA GLY A 70 10.79 9.54 -10.28
C GLY A 70 9.85 8.64 -9.45
N ILE A 71 10.18 8.44 -8.18
CA ILE A 71 9.40 7.61 -7.24
C ILE A 71 7.92 8.02 -7.21
N GLU A 72 7.63 9.32 -7.30
CA GLU A 72 6.27 9.86 -7.29
C GLU A 72 5.44 9.45 -8.52
N ARG A 73 6.10 9.22 -9.67
CA ARG A 73 5.43 8.73 -10.88
C ARG A 73 5.16 7.22 -10.84
N LEU A 74 6.03 6.46 -10.15
CA LEU A 74 5.85 5.03 -9.96
C LEU A 74 4.68 4.77 -8.99
N PHE A 75 4.57 5.56 -7.92
CA PHE A 75 3.51 5.38 -6.93
C PHE A 75 2.94 6.73 -6.48
N SER A 76 1.80 7.11 -7.07
CA SER A 76 1.18 8.42 -6.82
C SER A 76 0.64 8.51 -5.38
N GLU A 77 0.77 9.71 -4.80
CA GLU A 77 0.24 10.08 -3.47
C GLU A 77 -1.26 9.75 -3.34
N GLN A 78 -2.03 9.99 -4.39
CA GLN A 78 -3.47 9.70 -4.42
C GLN A 78 -3.79 8.21 -4.25
N ARG A 79 -2.96 7.31 -4.81
CA ARG A 79 -3.12 5.86 -4.62
C ARG A 79 -2.84 5.44 -3.19
N LYS A 80 -1.82 6.03 -2.56
CA LYS A 80 -1.50 5.78 -1.14
C LYS A 80 -2.65 6.23 -0.25
N LEU A 81 -3.16 7.44 -0.47
CA LEU A 81 -4.30 7.98 0.29
C LEU A 81 -5.57 7.14 0.09
N ARG A 82 -5.84 6.68 -1.13
CA ARG A 82 -6.98 5.80 -1.41
C ARG A 82 -6.85 4.46 -0.66
N ALA A 83 -5.70 3.80 -0.74
CA ALA A 83 -5.46 2.54 -0.05
C ALA A 83 -5.60 2.71 1.46
N LEU A 84 -5.00 3.77 2.04
CA LEU A 84 -5.13 4.09 3.45
C LEU A 84 -6.58 4.39 3.85
N GLY A 85 -7.30 5.16 3.03
CA GLY A 85 -8.72 5.49 3.24
C GLY A 85 -9.60 4.24 3.26
N LEU A 86 -9.45 3.34 2.30
CA LEU A 86 -10.19 2.08 2.25
C LEU A 86 -9.94 1.20 3.48
N HIS A 87 -8.68 1.07 3.91
CA HIS A 87 -8.33 0.33 5.12
C HIS A 87 -8.87 0.99 6.38
N SER A 88 -8.85 2.32 6.45
CA SER A 88 -9.43 3.06 7.58
C SER A 88 -10.94 2.83 7.69
N VAL A 89 -11.67 2.91 6.58
CA VAL A 89 -13.12 2.66 6.55
C VAL A 89 -13.44 1.21 6.94
N ALA A 90 -12.71 0.24 6.39
CA ALA A 90 -12.86 -1.16 6.73
C ALA A 90 -12.55 -1.44 8.21
N GLY A 91 -11.50 -0.80 8.74
CA GLY A 91 -11.13 -0.89 10.15
C GLY A 91 -12.19 -0.31 11.10
N ILE A 92 -12.76 0.84 10.76
CA ILE A 92 -13.85 1.45 11.53
C ILE A 92 -15.08 0.53 11.51
N ALA A 93 -15.45 -0.03 10.36
CA ALA A 93 -16.54 -0.98 10.26
C ALA A 93 -16.31 -2.21 11.14
N LEU A 94 -15.08 -2.73 11.17
CA LEU A 94 -14.70 -3.85 12.02
C LEU A 94 -14.81 -3.51 13.51
N LEU A 95 -14.38 -2.30 13.92
CA LEU A 95 -14.56 -1.82 15.30
C LEU A 95 -16.01 -1.67 15.69
N CYS A 96 -16.85 -1.14 14.82
CA CYS A 96 -18.29 -1.05 15.06
C CYS A 96 -18.89 -2.44 15.31
N CYS A 97 -18.47 -3.45 14.52
CA CYS A 97 -18.92 -4.82 14.71
C CYS A 97 -18.38 -5.47 16.00
N ALA A 98 -17.20 -5.07 16.47
CA ALA A 98 -16.68 -5.55 17.76
C ALA A 98 -17.46 -4.99 18.95
N VAL A 99 -18.01 -3.77 18.82
CA VAL A 99 -18.87 -3.16 19.84
C VAL A 99 -20.31 -3.70 19.77
N TRP A 100 -20.86 -3.82 18.56
CA TRP A 100 -22.22 -4.34 18.28
C TRP A 100 -22.15 -5.54 17.34
N PRO A 101 -21.94 -6.73 17.89
CA PRO A 101 -21.82 -7.93 17.07
C PRO A 101 -23.16 -8.28 16.43
N HIS A 102 -23.25 -8.09 15.13
CA HIS A 102 -24.36 -8.49 14.30
C HIS A 102 -23.84 -9.26 13.09
N TRP A 103 -24.40 -10.43 12.78
CA TRP A 103 -23.85 -11.33 11.76
C TRP A 103 -23.75 -10.69 10.37
N ILE A 104 -24.74 -9.87 9.97
CA ILE A 104 -24.72 -9.13 8.70
C ILE A 104 -23.60 -8.06 8.70
N GLY A 105 -23.46 -7.34 9.82
CA GLY A 105 -22.42 -6.32 9.98
C GLY A 105 -21.02 -6.92 9.89
N THR A 106 -20.80 -8.07 10.54
CA THR A 106 -19.51 -8.77 10.51
C THR A 106 -19.16 -9.24 9.10
N GLY A 107 -20.13 -9.77 8.36
CA GLY A 107 -19.95 -10.15 6.96
C GLY A 107 -19.61 -8.95 6.09
N ALA A 108 -20.30 -7.83 6.25
CA ALA A 108 -20.03 -6.60 5.51
C ALA A 108 -18.64 -6.01 5.82
N ALA A 109 -18.24 -5.99 7.10
CA ALA A 109 -16.90 -5.54 7.51
C ALA A 109 -15.79 -6.44 6.94
N GLY A 110 -16.00 -7.76 6.93
CA GLY A 110 -15.09 -8.71 6.30
C GLY A 110 -14.96 -8.48 4.79
N LEU A 111 -16.08 -8.22 4.10
CA LEU A 111 -16.06 -7.90 2.67
C LEU A 111 -15.31 -6.59 2.39
N LEU A 112 -15.55 -5.53 3.17
CA LEU A 112 -14.83 -4.27 3.05
C LEU A 112 -13.32 -4.45 3.24
N MET A 113 -12.92 -5.28 4.20
CA MET A 113 -11.51 -5.61 4.43
C MET A 113 -10.92 -6.37 3.25
N ALA A 114 -11.64 -7.36 2.71
CA ALA A 114 -11.20 -8.10 1.52
C ALA A 114 -11.05 -7.18 0.30
N LEU A 115 -11.95 -6.23 0.09
CA LEU A 115 -11.86 -5.23 -0.96
C LEU A 115 -10.66 -4.29 -0.77
N ALA A 116 -10.38 -3.85 0.47
CA ALA A 116 -9.25 -2.99 0.78
C ALA A 116 -7.91 -3.70 0.52
N TYR A 117 -7.76 -4.96 0.92
CA TYR A 117 -6.58 -5.77 0.60
C TYR A 117 -6.47 -6.09 -0.89
N GLY A 118 -7.60 -6.37 -1.55
CA GLY A 118 -7.67 -6.59 -3.00
C GLY A 118 -7.20 -5.38 -3.80
N ASP A 119 -7.66 -4.17 -3.46
CA ASP A 119 -7.22 -2.92 -4.11
C ASP A 119 -5.72 -2.68 -3.92
N THR A 120 -5.19 -2.95 -2.73
CA THR A 120 -3.76 -2.84 -2.43
C THR A 120 -2.93 -3.85 -3.21
N SER A 121 -3.34 -5.11 -3.24
CA SER A 121 -2.66 -6.17 -3.98
C SER A 121 -2.64 -5.86 -5.48
N LEU A 122 -3.75 -5.37 -6.01
CA LEU A 122 -3.86 -4.93 -7.40
C LEU A 122 -2.94 -3.73 -7.70
N ALA A 123 -2.82 -2.80 -6.75
CA ALA A 123 -1.93 -1.64 -6.89
C ALA A 123 -0.45 -2.07 -6.93
N LEU A 124 -0.04 -3.01 -6.09
CA LEU A 124 1.31 -3.58 -6.08
C LEU A 124 1.61 -4.37 -7.36
N TRP A 125 0.68 -5.18 -7.81
CA TRP A 125 0.82 -5.93 -9.07
C TRP A 125 0.96 -4.99 -10.29
N ARG A 126 0.17 -3.92 -10.35
CA ARG A 126 0.31 -2.90 -11.40
C ARG A 126 1.65 -2.17 -11.33
N LEU A 127 2.17 -1.92 -10.14
CA LEU A 127 3.50 -1.35 -9.95
C LEU A 127 4.58 -2.27 -10.53
N ASP A 128 4.52 -3.55 -10.21
CA ASP A 128 5.43 -4.57 -10.72
C ASP A 128 5.43 -4.61 -12.25
N GLN A 129 4.26 -4.67 -12.87
CA GLN A 129 4.13 -4.59 -14.34
C GLN A 129 4.69 -3.29 -14.95
N GLN A 130 4.56 -2.15 -14.23
CA GLN A 130 5.15 -0.90 -14.70
C GLN A 130 6.67 -0.95 -14.66
N ILE A 131 7.25 -1.51 -13.61
CA ILE A 131 8.71 -1.68 -13.48
C ILE A 131 9.23 -2.56 -14.60
N ASP A 132 8.57 -3.67 -14.91
CA ASP A 132 8.96 -4.58 -15.98
C ASP A 132 8.93 -3.89 -17.35
N ARG A 133 7.89 -3.12 -17.65
CA ARG A 133 7.80 -2.34 -18.90
C ARG A 133 8.94 -1.33 -19.02
N PHE A 134 9.18 -0.53 -18.00
CA PHE A 134 10.28 0.43 -18.00
C PHE A 134 11.65 -0.23 -18.11
N SER A 135 11.84 -1.37 -17.45
CA SER A 135 13.09 -2.13 -17.55
C SER A 135 13.34 -2.65 -18.96
N ALA A 136 12.29 -3.11 -19.64
CA ALA A 136 12.37 -3.55 -21.03
C ALA A 136 12.73 -2.38 -21.97
N GLU A 137 12.05 -1.23 -21.85
CA GLU A 137 12.32 -0.04 -22.64
C GLU A 137 13.77 0.44 -22.49
N LEU A 138 14.29 0.46 -21.25
CA LEU A 138 15.68 0.86 -20.97
C LEU A 138 16.69 -0.10 -21.59
N ARG A 139 16.43 -1.42 -21.55
CA ARG A 139 17.29 -2.44 -22.20
C ARG A 139 17.28 -2.30 -23.71
N PHE A 140 16.13 -2.06 -24.34
CA PHE A 140 16.03 -1.81 -25.77
C PHE A 140 16.77 -0.54 -26.20
N ALA A 141 16.66 0.54 -25.42
CA ALA A 141 17.40 1.77 -25.69
C ALA A 141 18.91 1.55 -25.63
N HIS A 142 19.38 0.79 -24.64
CA HIS A 142 20.80 0.45 -24.49
C HIS A 142 21.32 -0.37 -25.68
N SER A 143 20.57 -1.38 -26.16
CA SER A 143 20.99 -2.22 -27.29
C SER A 143 21.08 -1.46 -28.61
N ARG A 144 20.16 -0.52 -28.87
CA ARG A 144 20.21 0.33 -30.08
C ARG A 144 21.46 1.20 -30.14
N VAL A 145 21.77 1.90 -29.05
CA VAL A 145 22.97 2.77 -29.01
C VAL A 145 24.24 1.97 -29.18
N HIS A 146 24.28 0.74 -28.65
CA HIS A 146 25.45 -0.13 -28.83
C HIS A 146 25.62 -0.61 -30.29
N GLN A 147 24.53 -0.83 -31.00
CA GLN A 147 24.57 -1.18 -32.44
C GLN A 147 25.01 -0.01 -33.31
N GLU A 148 24.56 1.21 -33.02
CA GLU A 148 24.96 2.43 -33.76
C GLU A 148 26.44 2.79 -33.59
N VAL A 149 27.07 2.44 -32.46
CA VAL A 149 28.49 2.70 -32.19
C VAL A 149 29.41 1.70 -32.90
N ILE A 150 28.89 0.49 -33.24
CA ILE A 150 29.68 -0.57 -33.88
C ILE A 150 29.56 -0.50 -35.44
N ALA A 151 28.50 0.13 -35.93
CA ALA A 151 28.26 0.30 -37.39
C ALA A 151 28.97 1.55 -37.93
#